data_404c666509432370835e224a3ae4af02
#
_entry.id   404c666509432370835e224a3ae4af02
#
_cell.length_a   1.000
_cell.length_b   1.000
_cell.length_c   1.000
_cell.angle_alpha   90.00
_cell.angle_beta   90.00
_cell.angle_gamma   90.00
#
_symmetry.space_group_name_H-M   'P 1'
#
loop_
_entity.id
_entity.type
_entity.pdbx_description
1 polymer ?
#
loop_
_entity_poly.entity_id
_entity_poly.type
_entity_poly.pdbx_seq_one_letter_code
_entity_poly.pdbx_strand_id
1 'polypeptide(L)'
;MEVIHQWIEGCLAILCIHCVEMPLPARLGMMISMQRLKESGETIVICSGRPRGWADHTIAWLHKHDLPFDGVYLRAKDQDAASDPDVKRQALAQMQADGLAPWLVIDDRSSVVDAWRAEGLACLQCAPGDF
;
A
#
# COMPACT_ATOMS: atom_id res chain seq x y z
N MET A 1 -12.11 -2.65 9.88
CA MET A 1 -10.84 -1.90 9.95
C MET A 1 -11.16 -0.51 10.46
N GLU A 2 -10.69 -0.15 11.61
CA GLU A 2 -10.81 1.22 12.09
C GLU A 2 -9.85 2.09 11.29
N VAL A 3 -10.39 2.95 10.45
CA VAL A 3 -9.65 4.06 9.87
C VAL A 3 -9.60 5.12 10.95
N ILE A 4 -8.44 5.37 11.51
CA ILE A 4 -8.26 6.49 12.42
C ILE A 4 -8.35 7.75 11.58
N HIS A 5 -9.52 8.37 11.59
CA HIS A 5 -9.73 9.67 10.95
C HIS A 5 -9.06 10.77 11.77
N GLN A 6 -7.81 10.97 11.54
CA GLN A 6 -7.19 12.23 11.90
C GLN A 6 -6.88 12.96 10.61
N TRP A 7 -7.69 13.95 10.32
CA TRP A 7 -7.63 14.80 9.14
C TRP A 7 -6.25 15.45 9.02
N ILE A 8 -5.43 14.90 8.14
CA ILE A 8 -4.29 15.60 7.60
C ILE A 8 -4.56 15.73 6.10
N GLU A 9 -4.93 16.92 5.69
CA GLU A 9 -5.14 17.21 4.29
C GLU A 9 -3.91 16.82 3.48
N GLY A 10 -4.06 15.87 2.60
CA GLY A 10 -3.25 15.77 1.40
C GLY A 10 -2.07 14.81 1.38
N CYS A 11 -1.74 14.10 2.46
CA CYS A 11 -0.50 13.33 2.47
C CYS A 11 -0.72 11.84 2.76
N LEU A 12 -0.82 11.03 1.71
CA LEU A 12 -0.92 9.58 1.82
C LEU A 12 0.09 8.90 0.89
N ALA A 13 0.92 8.06 1.47
CA ALA A 13 1.76 7.14 0.71
C ALA A 13 1.15 5.72 0.76
N ILE A 14 1.03 5.10 -0.40
CA ILE A 14 0.57 3.72 -0.54
C ILE A 14 1.78 2.82 -0.75
N LEU A 15 1.83 1.72 -0.02
CA LEU A 15 2.91 0.75 -0.12
C LEU A 15 2.36 -0.64 -0.39
N CYS A 16 3.00 -1.36 -1.29
CA CYS A 16 2.73 -2.77 -1.54
C CYS A 16 3.48 -3.63 -0.53
N ILE A 17 2.83 -4.64 0.03
CA ILE A 17 3.47 -5.53 1.01
C ILE A 17 4.63 -6.32 0.40
N HIS A 18 4.61 -6.63 -0.89
CA HIS A 18 5.72 -7.30 -1.57
C HIS A 18 7.02 -6.51 -1.49
N CYS A 19 6.95 -5.18 -1.48
CA CYS A 19 8.12 -4.33 -1.36
C CYS A 19 8.86 -4.52 -0.03
N VAL A 20 8.17 -4.95 1.02
CA VAL A 20 8.77 -5.22 2.34
C VAL A 20 9.20 -6.68 2.52
N GLU A 21 8.82 -7.57 1.60
CA GLU A 21 9.27 -8.97 1.55
C GLU A 21 10.53 -9.17 0.70
N MET A 22 11.09 -8.11 0.12
CA MET A 22 12.29 -8.15 -0.71
C MET A 22 13.54 -8.57 0.07
N PRO A 23 14.64 -8.98 -0.64
CA PRO A 23 15.93 -9.23 -0.01
C PRO A 23 16.40 -8.07 0.86
N LEU A 24 17.23 -8.36 1.87
CA LEU A 24 17.55 -7.43 2.95
C LEU A 24 17.97 -6.01 2.53
N PRO A 25 18.88 -5.79 1.55
CA PRO A 25 19.25 -4.42 1.19
C PRO A 25 18.08 -3.57 0.68
N ALA A 26 17.24 -4.14 -0.19
CA ALA A 26 16.06 -3.45 -0.72
C ALA A 26 14.99 -3.25 0.36
N ARG A 27 14.79 -4.25 1.21
CA ARG A 27 13.87 -4.18 2.35
C ARG A 27 14.27 -3.08 3.34
N LEU A 28 15.55 -2.95 3.65
CA LEU A 28 16.05 -1.86 4.51
C LEU A 28 15.77 -0.50 3.91
N GLY A 29 15.99 -0.33 2.60
CA GLY A 29 15.65 0.90 1.90
C GLY A 29 14.18 1.26 2.02
N MET A 30 13.29 0.28 1.87
CA MET A 30 11.85 0.45 2.06
C MET A 30 11.49 0.82 3.50
N MET A 31 12.05 0.12 4.48
CA MET A 31 11.80 0.39 5.90
C MET A 31 12.23 1.80 6.28
N ILE A 32 13.42 2.23 5.84
CA ILE A 32 13.92 3.59 6.08
C ILE A 32 13.01 4.63 5.40
N SER A 33 12.58 4.38 4.17
CA SER A 33 11.68 5.28 3.45
C SER A 33 10.33 5.42 4.15
N MET A 34 9.74 4.32 4.60
CA MET A 34 8.50 4.32 5.39
C MET A 34 8.66 5.11 6.68
N GLN A 35 9.75 4.90 7.39
CA GLN A 35 10.05 5.59 8.63
C GLN A 35 10.18 7.10 8.41
N ARG A 36 10.90 7.51 7.38
CA ARG A 36 11.07 8.93 7.01
C ARG A 36 9.77 9.59 6.61
N LEU A 37 8.95 8.91 5.81
CA LEU A 37 7.63 9.40 5.44
C LEU A 37 6.75 9.59 6.69
N LYS A 38 6.76 8.61 7.60
CA LYS A 38 6.01 8.71 8.84
C LYS A 38 6.48 9.87 9.72
N GLU A 39 7.79 10.04 9.88
CA GLU A 39 8.39 11.15 10.63
C GLU A 39 8.07 12.51 10.02
N SER A 40 7.86 12.57 8.70
CA SER A 40 7.43 13.78 7.99
C SER A 40 5.95 14.10 8.14
N GLY A 41 5.20 13.31 8.88
CA GLY A 41 3.76 13.49 9.09
C GLY A 41 2.88 12.84 8.02
N GLU A 42 3.44 12.02 7.14
CA GLU A 42 2.67 11.32 6.12
C GLU A 42 1.83 10.20 6.72
N THR A 43 0.64 10.02 6.18
CA THR A 43 -0.18 8.83 6.44
C THR A 43 0.29 7.70 5.53
N ILE A 44 0.55 6.54 6.09
CA ILE A 44 1.03 5.36 5.36
C ILE A 44 -0.06 4.30 5.34
N VAL A 45 -0.39 3.83 4.14
CA VAL A 45 -1.36 2.76 3.93
C VAL A 45 -0.70 1.60 3.19
N ILE A 46 -0.92 0.42 3.69
CA ILE A 46 -0.52 -0.82 3.01
C ILE A 46 -1.69 -1.26 2.12
N CYS A 47 -1.41 -1.50 0.85
CA CYS A 47 -2.37 -2.02 -0.10
C CYS A 47 -1.87 -3.32 -0.69
N SER A 48 -2.58 -4.42 -0.46
CA SER A 48 -2.15 -5.76 -0.86
C SER A 48 -3.28 -6.51 -1.57
N GLY A 49 -2.90 -7.33 -2.55
CA GLY A 49 -3.82 -8.28 -3.19
C GLY A 49 -4.16 -9.51 -2.33
N ARG A 50 -3.63 -9.61 -1.13
CA ARG A 50 -3.96 -10.71 -0.21
C ARG A 50 -5.44 -10.67 0.16
N PRO A 51 -6.09 -11.84 0.29
CA PRO A 51 -7.49 -11.91 0.73
C PRO A 51 -7.69 -11.28 2.10
N ARG A 52 -8.85 -10.64 2.29
CA ARG A 52 -9.22 -9.99 3.55
C ARG A 52 -9.20 -10.94 4.76
N GLY A 53 -9.44 -12.23 4.55
CA GLY A 53 -9.34 -13.26 5.60
C GLY A 53 -7.93 -13.39 6.21
N TRP A 54 -6.91 -12.85 5.56
CA TRP A 54 -5.52 -12.83 6.05
C TRP A 54 -5.15 -11.53 6.77
N ALA A 55 -6.13 -10.67 7.08
CA ALA A 55 -5.88 -9.36 7.68
C ALA A 55 -5.08 -9.46 8.98
N ASP A 56 -5.49 -10.35 9.90
CA ASP A 56 -4.82 -10.51 11.18
C ASP A 56 -3.37 -10.96 11.02
N HIS A 57 -3.11 -11.87 10.10
CA HIS A 57 -1.75 -12.35 9.80
C HIS A 57 -0.90 -11.23 9.19
N THR A 58 -1.47 -10.46 8.29
CA THR A 58 -0.80 -9.33 7.64
C THR A 58 -0.42 -8.25 8.65
N ILE A 59 -1.34 -7.87 9.52
CA ILE A 59 -1.12 -6.87 10.56
C ILE A 59 -0.08 -7.36 11.57
N ALA A 60 -0.18 -8.60 12.02
CA ALA A 60 0.80 -9.21 12.92
C ALA A 60 2.20 -9.23 12.32
N TRP A 61 2.31 -9.54 11.03
CA TRP A 61 3.57 -9.53 10.31
C TRP A 61 4.17 -8.11 10.23
N LEU A 62 3.35 -7.10 9.92
CA LEU A 62 3.78 -5.71 9.89
C LEU A 62 4.32 -5.25 11.26
N HIS A 63 3.62 -5.58 12.34
CA HIS A 63 4.07 -5.28 13.71
C HIS A 63 5.36 -6.02 14.07
N LYS A 64 5.47 -7.27 13.70
CA LYS A 64 6.68 -8.08 13.95
C LYS A 64 7.93 -7.45 13.34
N HIS A 65 7.79 -6.79 12.20
CA HIS A 65 8.89 -6.15 11.48
C HIS A 65 9.02 -4.65 11.76
N ASP A 66 8.30 -4.13 12.76
CA ASP A 66 8.32 -2.72 13.17
C ASP A 66 8.08 -1.75 12.00
N LEU A 67 7.18 -2.12 11.10
CA LEU A 67 6.83 -1.30 9.95
C LEU A 67 5.73 -0.29 10.34
N PRO A 68 5.95 1.02 10.15
CA PRO A 68 4.94 2.02 10.45
C PRO A 68 3.84 1.98 9.38
N PHE A 69 2.58 1.90 9.81
CA PHE A 69 1.42 2.01 8.93
C PHE A 69 0.21 2.54 9.70
N ASP A 70 -0.68 3.20 9.00
CA ASP A 70 -1.90 3.78 9.56
C ASP A 70 -3.16 3.02 9.12
N GLY A 71 -3.08 2.25 8.04
CA GLY A 71 -4.19 1.45 7.54
C GLY A 71 -3.73 0.35 6.59
N VAL A 72 -4.62 -0.61 6.38
CA VAL A 72 -4.38 -1.74 5.47
C VAL A 72 -5.61 -1.95 4.60
N TYR A 73 -5.41 -2.03 3.29
CA TYR A 73 -6.44 -2.35 2.30
C TYR A 73 -6.12 -3.69 1.65
N LEU A 74 -7.02 -4.64 1.75
CA LEU A 74 -6.86 -6.00 1.26
C LEU A 74 -7.96 -6.34 0.25
N ARG A 75 -7.72 -7.39 -0.53
CA ARG A 75 -8.70 -7.93 -1.46
C ARG A 75 -9.97 -8.37 -0.73
N ALA A 76 -11.14 -7.86 -1.15
CA ALA A 76 -12.43 -8.28 -0.63
C ALA A 76 -12.84 -9.66 -1.20
N LYS A 77 -13.79 -10.34 -0.56
CA LYS A 77 -14.27 -11.67 -1.00
C LYS A 77 -14.88 -11.65 -2.40
N ASP A 78 -15.58 -10.59 -2.77
CA ASP A 78 -16.17 -10.41 -4.08
C ASP A 78 -15.16 -10.07 -5.19
N GLN A 79 -13.89 -9.92 -4.83
CA GLN A 79 -12.80 -9.59 -5.74
C GLN A 79 -11.87 -10.77 -6.04
N ASP A 80 -12.23 -11.98 -5.64
CA ASP A 80 -11.37 -13.16 -5.81
C ASP A 80 -10.97 -13.42 -7.27
N ALA A 81 -11.85 -13.14 -8.21
CA ALA A 81 -11.61 -13.29 -9.65
C ALA A 81 -11.08 -12.01 -10.31
N ALA A 82 -10.97 -10.89 -9.60
CA ALA A 82 -10.50 -9.64 -10.15
C ALA A 82 -8.98 -9.65 -10.35
N SER A 83 -8.50 -8.98 -11.39
CA SER A 83 -7.06 -8.77 -11.59
C SER A 83 -6.48 -7.89 -10.49
N ASP A 84 -5.17 -8.02 -10.24
CA ASP A 84 -4.50 -7.14 -9.27
C ASP A 84 -4.64 -5.65 -9.59
N PRO A 85 -4.49 -5.20 -10.85
CA PRO A 85 -4.76 -3.81 -11.20
C PRO A 85 -6.18 -3.36 -10.83
N ASP A 86 -7.19 -4.19 -11.07
CA ASP A 86 -8.58 -3.86 -10.75
C ASP A 86 -8.81 -3.78 -9.24
N VAL A 87 -8.24 -4.70 -8.48
CA VAL A 87 -8.28 -4.67 -7.02
C VAL A 87 -7.66 -3.38 -6.49
N LYS A 88 -6.53 -2.96 -7.06
CA LYS A 88 -5.85 -1.72 -6.66
C LYS A 88 -6.68 -0.47 -7.01
N ARG A 89 -7.31 -0.42 -8.18
CA ARG A 89 -8.22 0.67 -8.55
C ARG A 89 -9.40 0.78 -7.59
N GLN A 90 -9.99 -0.35 -7.21
CA GLN A 90 -11.10 -0.38 -6.25
C GLN A 90 -10.63 0.04 -4.86
N ALA A 91 -9.44 -0.37 -4.44
CA ALA A 91 -8.84 0.08 -3.19
C ALA A 91 -8.62 1.61 -3.19
N LEU A 92 -8.15 2.18 -4.28
CA LEU A 92 -8.01 3.63 -4.43
C LEU A 92 -9.35 4.34 -4.30
N ALA A 93 -10.40 3.85 -4.96
CA ALA A 93 -11.73 4.42 -4.84
C ALA A 93 -12.23 4.36 -3.38
N GLN A 94 -11.98 3.27 -2.67
CA GLN A 94 -12.33 3.14 -1.26
C GLN A 94 -11.53 4.12 -0.39
N MET A 95 -10.24 4.27 -0.62
CA MET A 95 -9.40 5.26 0.09
C MET A 95 -9.97 6.66 -0.08
N GLN A 96 -10.33 7.04 -1.30
CA GLN A 96 -10.92 8.36 -1.60
C GLN A 96 -12.28 8.52 -0.90
N ALA A 97 -13.11 7.49 -0.88
CA ALA A 97 -14.37 7.50 -0.14
C ALA A 97 -14.16 7.62 1.37
N ASP A 98 -13.07 7.07 1.89
CA ASP A 98 -12.65 7.18 3.29
C ASP A 98 -12.01 8.55 3.64
N GLY A 99 -11.91 9.45 2.67
CA GLY A 99 -11.35 10.78 2.87
C GLY A 99 -9.84 10.89 2.70
N LEU A 100 -9.19 9.86 2.15
CA LEU A 100 -7.76 9.85 1.92
C LEU A 100 -7.43 10.39 0.52
N ALA A 101 -6.32 11.09 0.40
CA ALA A 101 -5.82 11.64 -0.86
C ALA A 101 -4.41 11.13 -1.17
N PRO A 102 -4.27 9.92 -1.74
CA PRO A 102 -2.97 9.37 -2.07
C PRO A 102 -2.24 10.24 -3.11
N TRP A 103 -0.95 10.43 -2.92
CA TRP A 103 -0.11 11.15 -3.86
C TRP A 103 1.12 10.36 -4.31
N LEU A 104 1.56 9.39 -3.50
CA LEU A 104 2.73 8.57 -3.78
C LEU A 104 2.39 7.10 -3.59
N VAL A 105 2.83 6.27 -4.52
CA VAL A 105 2.74 4.81 -4.43
C VAL A 105 4.14 4.21 -4.61
N ILE A 106 4.43 3.17 -3.87
CA ILE A 106 5.60 2.32 -4.08
C ILE A 106 5.09 0.90 -4.28
N ASP A 107 5.34 0.34 -5.46
CA ASP A 107 4.88 -0.99 -5.86
C ASP A 107 5.93 -1.64 -6.77
N ASP A 108 5.88 -2.95 -6.93
CA ASP A 108 6.86 -3.70 -7.72
C ASP A 108 6.28 -4.29 -9.01
N ARG A 109 5.01 -4.68 -9.03
CA ARG A 109 4.41 -5.33 -10.20
C ARG A 109 4.13 -4.32 -11.32
N SER A 110 4.71 -4.55 -12.50
CA SER A 110 4.63 -3.61 -13.63
C SER A 110 3.20 -3.27 -14.03
N SER A 111 2.30 -4.25 -14.11
CA SER A 111 0.90 -4.02 -14.45
C SER A 111 0.16 -3.14 -13.43
N VAL A 112 0.50 -3.28 -12.18
CA VAL A 112 -0.06 -2.48 -11.08
C VAL A 112 0.54 -1.07 -11.07
N VAL A 113 1.84 -0.93 -11.29
CA VAL A 113 2.51 0.36 -11.45
C VAL A 113 1.86 1.17 -12.57
N ASP A 114 1.62 0.54 -13.72
CA ASP A 114 0.94 1.18 -14.85
C ASP A 114 -0.48 1.63 -14.48
N ALA A 115 -1.20 0.80 -13.71
CA ALA A 115 -2.54 1.15 -13.24
C ALA A 115 -2.52 2.37 -12.30
N TRP A 116 -1.61 2.44 -11.34
CA TRP A 116 -1.45 3.60 -10.46
C TRP A 116 -1.15 4.87 -11.24
N ARG A 117 -0.22 4.79 -12.18
CA ARG A 117 0.15 5.93 -13.03
C ARG A 117 -0.99 6.39 -13.92
N ALA A 118 -1.80 5.46 -14.45
CA ALA A 118 -3.00 5.77 -15.22
C ALA A 118 -4.05 6.53 -14.41
N GLU A 119 -4.09 6.32 -13.09
CA GLU A 119 -4.95 7.06 -12.16
C GLU A 119 -4.37 8.42 -11.75
N GLY A 120 -3.22 8.81 -12.30
CA GLY A 120 -2.59 10.11 -12.03
C GLY A 120 -1.68 10.14 -10.81
N LEU A 121 -1.35 9.00 -10.22
CA LEU A 121 -0.48 8.92 -9.05
C LEU A 121 0.98 8.80 -9.45
N ALA A 122 1.86 9.46 -8.69
CA ALA A 122 3.28 9.18 -8.75
C ALA A 122 3.53 7.79 -8.20
N CYS A 123 4.14 6.92 -8.99
CA CYS A 123 4.45 5.56 -8.60
C CYS A 123 5.93 5.25 -8.82
N LEU A 124 6.61 4.89 -7.73
CA LEU A 124 7.97 4.41 -7.74
C LEU A 124 7.96 2.89 -7.81
N GLN A 125 8.54 2.33 -8.85
CA GLN A 125 8.70 0.88 -8.98
C GLN A 125 9.97 0.44 -8.25
N CYS A 126 9.80 -0.29 -7.16
CA CYS A 126 10.90 -0.62 -6.25
C CYS A 126 11.71 -1.86 -6.64
N ALA A 127 11.23 -2.66 -7.60
CA ALA A 127 11.90 -3.85 -8.10
C ALA A 127 11.34 -4.25 -9.47
N PRO A 128 12.04 -5.07 -10.27
CA PRO A 128 11.48 -5.64 -11.49
C PRO A 128 10.21 -6.44 -11.21
N GLY A 129 9.17 -6.27 -12.01
CA GLY A 129 7.85 -6.81 -11.70
C GLY A 129 7.05 -7.31 -12.90
N ASP A 130 7.68 -7.97 -13.86
CA ASP A 130 7.02 -8.53 -15.04
C ASP A 130 6.34 -9.90 -14.74
N PHE A 131 5.57 -9.96 -13.70
CA PHE A 131 4.89 -11.19 -13.25
C PHE A 131 3.39 -10.97 -13.00
#